data_d9241b3809a732da3184d6cefba729bd
#
_entry.id   d9241b3809a732da3184d6cefba729bd
#
_cell.length_a   1.000
_cell.length_b   1.000
_cell.length_c   1.000
_cell.angle_alpha   90.00
_cell.angle_beta   90.00
_cell.angle_gamma   90.00
#
_symmetry.space_group_name_H-M   'P 1'
#
loop_
_entity.id
_entity.type
_entity.pdbx_description
1 polymer ?
#
loop_
_entity_poly.entity_id
_entity_poly.type
_entity_poly.pdbx_seq_one_letter_code
_entity_poly.pdbx_strand_id
1 'polypeptide(L)'
;MLDGPIAALSVRKIDVAKLAADPVAIDSVEWFVSTADLVRVMDWLRAHGDKQALDIMAINSGLAASAAAQFSYVGYKGGSESGVINLTFLLRGKQGAWHAVAGTWNDRAHPVDEAKFVELMGRAVALVK
;
A
#
# COMPACT_ATOMS: atom_id res chain seq x y z
N MET A 1 4.57 23.65 22.42
CA MET A 1 5.01 22.60 23.35
C MET A 1 4.02 21.44 23.25
N LEU A 2 4.46 20.27 22.79
CA LEU A 2 3.64 19.05 22.66
C LEU A 2 3.91 18.09 23.84
N ASP A 3 3.93 18.63 25.06
CA ASP A 3 4.47 17.91 26.21
C ASP A 3 3.47 17.04 27.00
N GLY A 4 2.17 17.08 26.66
CA GLY A 4 1.16 16.35 27.43
C GLY A 4 0.88 14.91 26.98
N PRO A 5 0.51 14.64 25.71
CA PRO A 5 0.07 13.30 25.29
C PRO A 5 1.21 12.30 25.05
N ILE A 6 2.39 12.76 24.60
CA ILE A 6 3.51 11.89 24.24
C ILE A 6 4.21 11.31 25.47
N ALA A 7 4.32 12.08 26.54
CA ALA A 7 4.89 11.59 27.81
C ALA A 7 4.03 10.48 28.45
N ALA A 8 2.70 10.52 28.26
CA ALA A 8 1.81 9.49 28.77
C ALA A 8 1.89 8.15 27.95
N LEU A 9 2.27 8.22 26.69
CA LEU A 9 2.44 7.03 25.84
C LEU A 9 3.71 6.25 26.17
N SER A 10 4.76 6.91 26.64
CA SER A 10 6.04 6.27 26.98
C SER A 10 5.97 5.31 28.18
N VAL A 11 4.91 5.35 28.97
CA VAL A 11 4.73 4.53 30.19
C VAL A 11 3.88 3.28 29.93
N ARG A 12 3.15 3.21 28.83
CA ARG A 12 2.35 2.03 28.48
C ARG A 12 3.20 1.00 27.75
N LYS A 13 3.41 -0.16 28.37
CA LYS A 13 3.97 -1.33 27.66
C LYS A 13 2.92 -1.76 26.63
N ILE A 14 3.20 -1.47 25.38
CA ILE A 14 2.40 -1.96 24.24
C ILE A 14 2.76 -3.44 24.04
N ASP A 15 1.79 -4.31 24.18
CA ASP A 15 1.96 -5.73 23.86
C ASP A 15 1.88 -5.91 22.34
N VAL A 16 3.02 -5.85 21.69
CA VAL A 16 3.12 -5.94 20.21
C VAL A 16 2.55 -7.26 19.68
N ALA A 17 2.63 -8.35 20.48
CA ALA A 17 2.06 -9.63 20.06
C ALA A 17 0.53 -9.59 19.95
N LYS A 18 -0.13 -8.82 20.80
CA LYS A 18 -1.59 -8.62 20.70
C LYS A 18 -2.00 -7.75 19.53
N LEU A 19 -1.17 -6.75 19.15
CA LEU A 19 -1.42 -5.91 17.98
C LEU A 19 -1.29 -6.68 16.66
N ALA A 20 -0.50 -7.76 16.64
CA ALA A 20 -0.28 -8.57 15.45
C ALA A 20 -1.34 -9.68 15.26
N ALA A 21 -2.10 -10.05 16.30
CA ALA A 21 -3.00 -11.19 16.25
C ALA A 21 -4.38 -10.84 15.69
N ASP A 22 -4.97 -9.73 16.14
CA ASP A 22 -6.35 -9.33 15.80
C ASP A 22 -6.38 -7.88 15.26
N PRO A 23 -7.40 -7.51 14.46
CA PRO A 23 -7.60 -6.13 14.04
C PRO A 23 -7.80 -5.20 15.24
N VAL A 24 -7.01 -4.10 15.31
CA VAL A 24 -7.09 -3.14 16.42
C VAL A 24 -7.36 -1.75 15.86
N ALA A 25 -8.54 -1.21 16.13
CA ALA A 25 -8.93 0.17 15.84
C ALA A 25 -8.79 0.60 14.35
N ILE A 26 -8.81 -0.35 13.42
CA ILE A 26 -8.62 -0.12 11.97
C ILE A 26 -9.68 0.78 11.33
N ASP A 27 -10.74 1.09 12.06
CA ASP A 27 -11.85 1.96 11.64
C ASP A 27 -11.91 3.29 12.40
N SER A 28 -10.97 3.54 13.31
CA SER A 28 -11.01 4.71 14.18
C SER A 28 -9.66 5.41 14.40
N VAL A 29 -8.54 4.72 14.19
CA VAL A 29 -7.18 5.26 14.42
C VAL A 29 -6.27 4.88 13.24
N GLU A 30 -6.62 5.36 12.04
CA GLU A 30 -5.89 5.04 10.82
C GLU A 30 -5.87 6.21 9.83
N TRP A 31 -5.05 6.08 8.79
CA TRP A 31 -5.08 6.97 7.65
C TRP A 31 -6.19 6.54 6.69
N PHE A 32 -7.34 7.22 6.78
CA PHE A 32 -8.50 6.91 5.96
C PHE A 32 -8.35 7.50 4.56
N VAL A 33 -8.03 6.65 3.60
CA VAL A 33 -7.82 7.04 2.20
C VAL A 33 -8.59 6.07 1.30
N SER A 34 -9.37 6.60 0.37
CA SER A 34 -10.03 5.76 -0.63
C SER A 34 -9.03 5.26 -1.68
N THR A 35 -9.34 4.14 -2.34
CA THR A 35 -8.53 3.67 -3.49
C THR A 35 -8.49 4.70 -4.63
N ALA A 36 -9.56 5.49 -4.80
CA ALA A 36 -9.56 6.60 -5.76
C ALA A 36 -8.55 7.70 -5.39
N ASP A 37 -8.40 8.01 -4.10
CA ASP A 37 -7.39 8.99 -3.65
C ASP A 37 -5.98 8.44 -3.81
N LEU A 38 -5.77 7.16 -3.54
CA LEU A 38 -4.47 6.51 -3.79
C LEU A 38 -4.07 6.57 -5.26
N VAL A 39 -5.00 6.33 -6.18
CA VAL A 39 -4.76 6.49 -7.62
C VAL A 39 -4.40 7.95 -7.96
N ARG A 40 -5.09 8.94 -7.38
CA ARG A 40 -4.76 10.37 -7.57
C ARG A 40 -3.38 10.72 -7.02
N VAL A 41 -3.00 10.18 -5.86
CA VAL A 41 -1.65 10.36 -5.29
C VAL A 41 -0.59 9.78 -6.23
N MET A 42 -0.81 8.58 -6.79
CA MET A 42 0.12 7.98 -7.76
C MET A 42 0.24 8.82 -9.03
N ASP A 43 -0.86 9.34 -9.55
CA ASP A 43 -0.82 10.23 -10.73
C ASP A 43 -0.13 11.56 -10.42
N TRP A 44 -0.34 12.11 -9.22
CA TRP A 44 0.36 13.31 -8.76
C TRP A 44 1.87 13.06 -8.66
N LEU A 45 2.29 11.94 -8.06
CA LEU A 45 3.70 11.55 -7.97
C LEU A 45 4.33 11.36 -9.36
N ARG A 46 3.61 10.74 -10.29
CA ARG A 46 4.04 10.62 -11.69
C ARG A 46 4.29 11.97 -12.35
N ALA A 47 3.41 12.95 -12.09
CA ALA A 47 3.45 14.26 -12.73
C ALA A 47 4.44 15.24 -12.08
N HIS A 48 4.65 15.15 -10.77
CA HIS A 48 5.35 16.13 -9.95
C HIS A 48 6.49 15.53 -9.10
N GLY A 49 6.53 14.20 -8.93
CA GLY A 49 7.59 13.54 -8.19
C GLY A 49 8.93 13.71 -8.90
N ASP A 50 9.98 13.92 -8.12
CA ASP A 50 11.32 13.90 -8.66
C ASP A 50 11.76 12.46 -9.01
N LYS A 51 12.88 12.37 -9.73
CA LYS A 51 13.43 11.06 -10.11
C LYS A 51 13.70 10.18 -8.89
N GLN A 52 14.15 10.76 -7.78
CA GLN A 52 14.50 10.01 -6.56
C GLN A 52 13.26 9.37 -5.94
N ALA A 53 12.12 10.07 -5.87
CA ALA A 53 10.87 9.53 -5.36
C ALA A 53 10.41 8.32 -6.20
N LEU A 54 10.46 8.44 -7.52
CA LEU A 54 10.11 7.35 -8.43
C LEU A 54 11.08 6.17 -8.33
N ASP A 55 12.39 6.42 -8.22
CA ASP A 55 13.39 5.37 -8.03
C ASP A 55 13.18 4.62 -6.72
N ILE A 56 12.86 5.31 -5.62
CA ILE A 56 12.54 4.69 -4.33
C ILE A 56 11.31 3.77 -4.44
N MET A 57 10.25 4.22 -5.10
CA MET A 57 9.06 3.40 -5.31
C MET A 57 9.32 2.15 -6.16
N ALA A 58 10.36 2.17 -7.01
CA ALA A 58 10.72 1.06 -7.88
C ALA A 58 11.68 0.04 -7.24
N ILE A 59 12.21 0.28 -6.04
CA ILE A 59 13.14 -0.64 -5.35
C ILE A 59 12.51 -2.02 -5.15
N ASN A 60 11.23 -2.04 -4.78
CA ASN A 60 10.46 -3.28 -4.65
C ASN A 60 9.22 -3.17 -5.53
N SER A 61 9.11 -4.04 -6.52
CA SER A 61 7.98 -4.01 -7.46
C SER A 61 6.66 -4.48 -6.84
N GLY A 62 6.68 -5.21 -5.73
CA GLY A 62 5.49 -5.85 -5.16
C GLY A 62 4.85 -6.91 -6.07
N LEU A 63 5.49 -7.25 -7.19
CA LEU A 63 5.01 -8.21 -8.20
C LEU A 63 6.02 -9.34 -8.40
N ALA A 64 5.55 -10.49 -8.87
CA ALA A 64 6.43 -11.52 -9.40
C ALA A 64 7.27 -10.97 -10.57
N ALA A 65 8.53 -11.42 -10.70
CA ALA A 65 9.46 -10.89 -11.70
C ALA A 65 8.92 -10.96 -13.14
N SER A 66 8.20 -12.04 -13.50
CA SER A 66 7.58 -12.20 -14.82
C SER A 66 6.46 -11.18 -15.08
N ALA A 67 5.72 -10.77 -14.06
CA ALA A 67 4.69 -9.75 -14.18
C ALA A 67 5.32 -8.35 -14.26
N ALA A 68 6.30 -8.05 -13.41
CA ALA A 68 7.04 -6.79 -13.44
C ALA A 68 7.74 -6.56 -14.81
N ALA A 69 8.29 -7.59 -15.40
CA ALA A 69 8.98 -7.52 -16.71
C ALA A 69 8.08 -7.11 -17.89
N GLN A 70 6.76 -7.09 -17.71
CA GLN A 70 5.82 -6.62 -18.73
C GLN A 70 5.77 -5.09 -18.83
N PHE A 71 6.27 -4.38 -17.83
CA PHE A 71 6.27 -2.91 -17.74
C PHE A 71 7.68 -2.36 -17.89
N SER A 72 7.78 -1.11 -18.34
CA SER A 72 9.04 -0.36 -18.37
C SER A 72 9.36 0.31 -17.03
N TYR A 73 8.35 0.46 -16.15
CA TYR A 73 8.47 0.96 -14.80
C TYR A 73 7.38 0.34 -13.93
N VAL A 74 7.75 -0.04 -12.71
CA VAL A 74 6.82 -0.48 -11.68
C VAL A 74 7.19 0.23 -10.39
N GLY A 75 6.39 1.19 -9.98
CA GLY A 75 6.42 1.80 -8.65
C GLY A 75 5.38 1.13 -7.76
N TYR A 76 5.72 0.89 -6.51
CA TYR A 76 4.86 0.17 -5.57
C TYR A 76 4.88 0.81 -4.19
N LYS A 77 3.71 0.84 -3.56
CA LYS A 77 3.56 1.10 -2.13
C LYS A 77 2.47 0.20 -1.58
N GLY A 78 2.83 -0.62 -0.64
CA GLY A 78 1.90 -1.45 0.11
C GLY A 78 1.94 -1.14 1.60
N GLY A 79 0.98 -1.66 2.31
CA GLY A 79 0.90 -1.68 3.76
C GLY A 79 -0.09 -2.73 4.21
N SER A 80 0.22 -3.40 5.30
CA SER A 80 -0.71 -4.33 5.94
C SER A 80 -0.56 -4.30 7.45
N GLU A 81 -1.64 -4.62 8.10
CA GLU A 81 -1.74 -4.97 9.50
C GLU A 81 -2.86 -5.99 9.65
N SER A 82 -3.05 -6.54 10.85
CA SER A 82 -4.17 -7.46 11.07
C SER A 82 -5.50 -6.80 10.68
N GLY A 83 -6.24 -7.45 9.79
CA GLY A 83 -7.52 -6.95 9.28
C GLY A 83 -7.45 -5.92 8.15
N VAL A 84 -6.27 -5.48 7.72
CA VAL A 84 -6.13 -4.52 6.61
C VAL A 84 -4.95 -4.88 5.71
N ILE A 85 -5.16 -4.84 4.41
CA ILE A 85 -4.09 -4.85 3.41
C ILE A 85 -4.41 -3.86 2.29
N ASN A 86 -3.42 -3.11 1.88
CA ASN A 86 -3.47 -2.24 0.70
C ASN A 86 -2.27 -2.50 -0.21
N LEU A 87 -2.53 -2.57 -1.50
CA LEU A 87 -1.49 -2.61 -2.53
C LEU A 87 -1.81 -1.55 -3.58
N THR A 88 -0.85 -0.67 -3.86
CA THR A 88 -0.99 0.41 -4.83
C THR A 88 0.21 0.44 -5.76
N PHE A 89 -0.05 0.45 -7.06
CA PHE A 89 0.95 0.39 -8.12
C PHE A 89 0.86 1.62 -9.03
N LEU A 90 2.01 2.12 -9.44
CA LEU A 90 2.19 3.05 -10.55
C LEU A 90 2.98 2.31 -11.64
N LEU A 91 2.37 2.12 -12.79
CA LEU A 91 2.88 1.26 -13.86
C LEU A 91 3.11 2.07 -15.13
N ARG A 92 4.20 1.80 -15.84
CA ARG A 92 4.40 2.32 -17.19
C ARG A 92 4.53 1.16 -18.16
N GLY A 93 3.60 1.06 -19.09
CA GLY A 93 3.65 0.09 -20.16
C GLY A 93 4.87 0.30 -21.07
N LYS A 94 5.28 -0.73 -21.80
CA LYS A 94 6.41 -0.65 -22.76
C LYS A 94 6.17 0.35 -23.90
N GLN A 95 4.91 0.64 -24.19
CA GLN A 95 4.51 1.65 -25.18
C GLN A 95 4.40 3.05 -24.58
N GLY A 96 4.71 3.23 -23.29
CA GLY A 96 4.77 4.53 -22.62
C GLY A 96 3.52 4.96 -21.87
N ALA A 97 2.40 4.26 -21.99
CA ALA A 97 1.17 4.56 -21.26
C ALA A 97 1.37 4.33 -19.74
N TRP A 98 0.82 5.25 -18.94
CA TRP A 98 0.84 5.16 -17.49
C TRP A 98 -0.50 4.66 -16.95
N HIS A 99 -0.43 3.83 -15.94
CA HIS A 99 -1.58 3.28 -15.22
C HIS A 99 -1.32 3.35 -13.73
N ALA A 100 -2.39 3.58 -12.95
CA ALA A 100 -2.35 3.41 -11.50
C ALA A 100 -3.42 2.37 -11.10
N VAL A 101 -3.03 1.44 -10.25
CA VAL A 101 -3.90 0.37 -9.76
C VAL A 101 -3.82 0.36 -8.24
N ALA A 102 -4.95 0.52 -7.56
CA ALA A 102 -5.02 0.47 -6.10
C ALA A 102 -6.12 -0.49 -5.65
N GLY A 103 -5.82 -1.27 -4.64
CA GLY A 103 -6.77 -2.15 -3.99
C GLY A 103 -6.56 -2.18 -2.49
N THR A 104 -7.66 -2.40 -1.76
CA THR A 104 -7.63 -2.59 -0.31
C THR A 104 -8.65 -3.66 0.09
N TRP A 105 -8.31 -4.40 1.13
CA TRP A 105 -9.21 -5.34 1.80
C TRP A 105 -9.18 -5.06 3.29
N ASN A 106 -10.35 -4.81 3.88
CA ASN A 106 -10.51 -4.54 5.30
C ASN A 106 -11.49 -5.54 5.91
N ASP A 107 -11.15 -6.09 7.05
CA ASP A 107 -12.03 -6.89 7.90
C ASP A 107 -11.83 -6.47 9.36
N ARG A 108 -12.88 -6.01 10.02
CA ARG A 108 -12.83 -5.55 11.42
C ARG A 108 -12.75 -6.68 12.44
N ALA A 109 -13.15 -7.87 12.05
CA ALA A 109 -13.33 -8.99 12.95
C ALA A 109 -12.21 -10.03 12.83
N HIS A 110 -11.59 -10.12 11.64
CA HIS A 110 -10.65 -11.18 11.33
C HIS A 110 -9.44 -10.68 10.54
N PRO A 111 -8.28 -11.33 10.68
CA PRO A 111 -7.16 -11.12 9.76
C PRO A 111 -7.57 -11.40 8.32
N VAL A 112 -7.07 -10.60 7.38
CA VAL A 112 -7.29 -10.80 5.95
C VAL A 112 -6.33 -11.84 5.37
N ASP A 113 -6.76 -12.55 4.33
CA ASP A 113 -5.91 -13.47 3.56
C ASP A 113 -5.02 -12.65 2.60
N GLU A 114 -3.85 -12.25 3.08
CA GLU A 114 -2.90 -11.44 2.33
C GLU A 114 -2.45 -12.13 1.04
N ALA A 115 -2.21 -13.45 1.07
CA ALA A 115 -1.76 -14.21 -0.09
C ALA A 115 -2.80 -14.17 -1.21
N LYS A 116 -4.06 -14.37 -0.87
CA LYS A 116 -5.19 -14.27 -1.81
C LYS A 116 -5.33 -12.86 -2.36
N PHE A 117 -5.15 -11.84 -1.52
CA PHE A 117 -5.24 -10.46 -1.98
C PHE A 117 -4.09 -10.09 -2.94
N VAL A 118 -2.87 -10.51 -2.64
CA VAL A 118 -1.71 -10.33 -3.53
C VAL A 118 -1.95 -10.99 -4.89
N GLU A 119 -2.51 -12.21 -4.92
CA GLU A 119 -2.88 -12.88 -6.17
C GLU A 119 -3.92 -12.08 -6.97
N LEU A 120 -4.99 -11.62 -6.31
CA LEU A 120 -6.03 -10.81 -6.95
C LEU A 120 -5.46 -9.52 -7.55
N MET A 121 -4.59 -8.83 -6.81
CA MET A 121 -3.94 -7.60 -7.29
C MET A 121 -2.99 -7.88 -8.45
N GLY A 122 -2.26 -9.00 -8.43
CA GLY A 122 -1.45 -9.43 -9.57
C GLY A 122 -2.28 -9.67 -10.84
N ARG A 123 -3.47 -10.24 -10.70
CA ARG A 123 -4.43 -10.40 -11.81
C ARG A 123 -4.97 -9.06 -12.30
N ALA A 124 -5.30 -8.12 -11.39
CA ALA A 124 -5.74 -6.78 -11.76
C ALA A 124 -4.65 -6.02 -12.55
N VAL A 125 -3.40 -6.09 -12.09
CA VAL A 125 -2.24 -5.50 -12.80
C VAL A 125 -2.06 -6.10 -14.19
N ALA A 126 -2.31 -7.40 -14.37
CA ALA A 126 -2.20 -8.04 -15.69
C ALA A 126 -3.25 -7.57 -16.71
N LEU A 127 -4.33 -6.92 -16.28
CA LEU A 127 -5.36 -6.36 -17.17
C LEU A 127 -4.96 -5.01 -17.77
N VAL A 128 -4.00 -4.30 -17.16
CA VAL A 128 -3.49 -3.02 -17.66
C VAL A 128 -2.18 -3.28 -18.42
N LYS A 129 -2.17 -3.04 -19.72
CA LYS A 129 -1.02 -3.31 -20.61
C LYS A 129 -0.70 -2.10 -21.47
#